data_fc34cb1495e37acc5a9f0b07571691cd
#
_entry.id   fc34cb1495e37acc5a9f0b07571691cd
#
_cell.length_a   1.000
_cell.length_b   1.000
_cell.length_c   1.000
_cell.angle_alpha   90.00
_cell.angle_beta   90.00
_cell.angle_gamma   90.00
#
_symmetry.space_group_name_H-M   'P 1'
#
loop_
_entity.id
_entity.type
_entity.pdbx_description
1 polymer ?
#
loop_
_entity_poly.entity_id
_entity_poly.type
_entity_poly.pdbx_seq_one_letter_code
_entity_poly.pdbx_strand_id
1 'polypeptide(L)'
;MNLLLRFVLFCLLLPCLGATAGAQGVSFPDLGTALPGHQDVTYLDLARMVIPDLKAGTDGFYGGTLPIVMRHIEGPDSGGSPPPTSSFPNAAVLDIKTGGKDRLTMLFDLGDSPDSAEGFAVLALYDLSGKPKLLDAVNVAVDRSSYFREPNRLSLGAGDDAVVTMSTHFNSNQGYVGTALIMVRDDRFQLIDMIYTFDENACAYRRTQNLAFQTSGDNQPYAAIKVTVTDATVPGEEDCGDARSEASSHDISVTYRWDKVVSRYVKGSDAFERLSAENAKRF
;
A
#
# COMPACT_ATOMS: atom_id res chain seq x y z
N MET A 1 -45.64 -62.66 -17.43
CA MET A 1 -44.53 -62.27 -18.34
C MET A 1 -44.36 -60.77 -18.17
N ASN A 2 -43.55 -60.39 -17.14
CA ASN A 2 -43.46 -59.01 -16.67
C ASN A 2 -42.17 -58.38 -17.19
N LEU A 3 -42.35 -57.32 -18.00
CA LEU A 3 -41.25 -56.53 -18.55
C LEU A 3 -40.97 -55.35 -17.59
N LEU A 4 -39.87 -55.44 -16.84
CA LEU A 4 -39.39 -54.34 -15.96
C LEU A 4 -38.59 -53.32 -16.78
N LEU A 5 -39.17 -52.16 -16.93
CA LEU A 5 -38.54 -50.97 -17.55
C LEU A 5 -37.63 -50.29 -16.52
N ARG A 6 -36.29 -50.38 -16.69
CA ARG A 6 -35.31 -49.69 -15.88
C ARG A 6 -35.07 -48.30 -16.48
N PHE A 7 -35.54 -47.27 -15.79
CA PHE A 7 -35.15 -45.86 -16.05
C PHE A 7 -33.75 -45.63 -15.40
N VAL A 8 -32.77 -45.40 -16.23
CA VAL A 8 -31.46 -44.93 -15.78
C VAL A 8 -31.48 -43.39 -15.79
N LEU A 9 -31.51 -42.79 -14.60
CA LEU A 9 -31.41 -41.36 -14.39
C LEU A 9 -29.93 -40.95 -14.49
N PHE A 10 -29.58 -40.31 -15.61
CA PHE A 10 -28.25 -39.77 -15.84
C PHE A 10 -28.18 -38.35 -15.22
N CYS A 11 -27.69 -38.27 -13.98
CA CYS A 11 -27.33 -36.97 -13.34
C CYS A 11 -26.10 -36.37 -14.03
N LEU A 12 -26.32 -35.40 -14.92
CA LEU A 12 -25.27 -34.54 -15.44
C LEU A 12 -24.76 -33.62 -14.28
N LEU A 13 -23.67 -34.04 -13.66
CA LEU A 13 -22.87 -33.16 -12.81
C LEU A 13 -22.12 -32.17 -13.71
N LEU A 14 -22.69 -30.96 -13.87
CA LEU A 14 -21.93 -29.81 -14.38
C LEU A 14 -20.92 -29.40 -13.30
N PRO A 15 -19.61 -29.44 -13.58
CA PRO A 15 -18.66 -28.79 -12.69
C PRO A 15 -18.87 -27.27 -12.77
N CYS A 16 -19.36 -26.67 -11.71
CA CYS A 16 -19.23 -25.22 -11.51
C CYS A 16 -17.73 -24.91 -11.41
N LEU A 17 -17.13 -24.54 -12.54
CA LEU A 17 -15.85 -23.84 -12.56
C LEU A 17 -16.09 -22.48 -11.93
N GLY A 18 -16.05 -22.42 -10.60
CA GLY A 18 -15.88 -21.18 -9.89
C GLY A 18 -14.52 -20.59 -10.28
N ALA A 19 -14.54 -19.60 -11.18
CA ALA A 19 -13.39 -18.76 -11.37
C ALA A 19 -13.13 -18.07 -10.04
N THR A 20 -12.18 -18.58 -9.26
CA THR A 20 -11.56 -17.81 -8.20
C THR A 20 -10.84 -16.66 -8.90
N ALA A 21 -11.44 -15.47 -8.87
CA ALA A 21 -10.73 -14.24 -9.14
C ALA A 21 -9.64 -14.17 -8.07
N GLY A 22 -8.45 -14.69 -8.39
CA GLY A 22 -7.27 -14.55 -7.56
C GLY A 22 -7.08 -13.05 -7.34
N ALA A 23 -6.91 -12.66 -6.08
CA ALA A 23 -6.47 -11.32 -5.76
C ALA A 23 -5.14 -11.11 -6.50
N GLN A 24 -5.15 -10.29 -7.54
CA GLN A 24 -3.93 -9.94 -8.23
C GLN A 24 -3.09 -9.13 -7.26
N GLY A 25 -1.92 -9.65 -6.89
CA GLY A 25 -0.93 -8.96 -6.08
C GLY A 25 -0.29 -7.81 -6.87
N VAL A 26 0.63 -7.12 -6.23
CA VAL A 26 1.47 -6.10 -6.89
C VAL A 26 2.26 -6.76 -8.02
N SER A 27 2.26 -6.11 -9.17
CA SER A 27 3.07 -6.51 -10.33
C SER A 27 4.04 -5.40 -10.72
N PHE A 28 5.12 -5.78 -11.43
CA PHE A 28 6.16 -4.87 -11.91
C PHE A 28 6.34 -5.08 -13.42
N PRO A 29 5.38 -4.65 -14.25
CA PRO A 29 5.49 -4.81 -15.69
C PRO A 29 6.62 -3.96 -16.26
N ASP A 30 7.20 -4.41 -17.37
CA ASP A 30 7.96 -3.52 -18.24
C ASP A 30 7.02 -2.41 -18.72
N LEU A 31 7.42 -1.15 -18.54
CA LEU A 31 6.56 -0.01 -18.88
C LEU A 31 6.24 0.07 -20.38
N GLY A 32 7.09 -0.51 -21.24
CA GLY A 32 6.81 -0.63 -22.68
C GLY A 32 5.73 -1.65 -23.03
N THR A 33 5.28 -2.47 -22.07
CA THR A 33 4.24 -3.48 -22.30
C THR A 33 2.86 -2.85 -22.45
N ALA A 34 2.07 -3.37 -23.37
CA ALA A 34 0.68 -2.93 -23.55
C ALA A 34 -0.19 -3.29 -22.33
N LEU A 35 -1.12 -2.41 -22.01
CA LEU A 35 -2.08 -2.63 -20.93
C LEU A 35 -3.04 -3.77 -21.27
N PRO A 36 -3.41 -4.62 -20.32
CA PRO A 36 -4.49 -5.59 -20.51
C PRO A 36 -5.78 -4.91 -20.97
N GLY A 37 -6.33 -5.37 -22.08
CA GLY A 37 -7.54 -4.78 -22.68
C GLY A 37 -7.35 -3.48 -23.49
N HIS A 38 -6.14 -2.92 -23.56
CA HIS A 38 -5.80 -1.68 -24.27
C HIS A 38 -4.51 -1.84 -25.07
N GLN A 39 -4.56 -2.57 -26.19
CA GLN A 39 -3.35 -2.95 -26.96
C GLN A 39 -2.55 -1.76 -27.51
N ASP A 40 -3.20 -0.61 -27.71
CA ASP A 40 -2.57 0.63 -28.23
C ASP A 40 -2.01 1.54 -27.13
N VAL A 41 -2.10 1.14 -25.85
CA VAL A 41 -1.64 1.92 -24.70
C VAL A 41 -0.72 1.09 -23.84
N THR A 42 0.42 1.64 -23.45
CA THR A 42 1.40 1.00 -22.61
C THR A 42 1.36 1.53 -21.17
N TYR A 43 1.98 0.84 -20.23
CA TYR A 43 2.21 1.40 -18.88
C TYR A 43 3.07 2.66 -18.93
N LEU A 44 3.97 2.79 -19.92
CA LEU A 44 4.75 4.00 -20.14
C LEU A 44 3.86 5.20 -20.50
N ASP A 45 2.81 4.98 -21.28
CA ASP A 45 1.85 6.04 -21.62
C ASP A 45 1.06 6.51 -20.39
N LEU A 46 0.73 5.60 -19.46
CA LEU A 46 0.15 5.98 -18.17
C LEU A 46 1.16 6.77 -17.32
N ALA A 47 2.40 6.30 -17.22
CA ALA A 47 3.45 6.99 -16.48
C ALA A 47 3.71 8.40 -17.01
N ARG A 48 3.61 8.62 -18.33
CA ARG A 48 3.72 9.93 -18.99
C ARG A 48 2.58 10.90 -18.65
N MET A 49 1.45 10.43 -18.15
CA MET A 49 0.42 11.34 -17.63
C MET A 49 0.86 12.02 -16.34
N VAL A 50 1.84 11.43 -15.62
CA VAL A 50 2.46 11.99 -14.42
C VAL A 50 3.79 12.70 -14.74
N ILE A 51 4.63 12.08 -15.56
CA ILE A 51 5.95 12.57 -15.97
C ILE A 51 5.97 12.63 -17.50
N PRO A 52 5.55 13.73 -18.13
CA PRO A 52 5.29 13.81 -19.59
C PRO A 52 6.49 13.53 -20.49
N ASP A 53 7.71 13.85 -20.06
CA ASP A 53 8.95 13.64 -20.79
C ASP A 53 9.64 12.29 -20.49
N LEU A 54 8.94 11.40 -19.76
CA LEU A 54 9.48 10.10 -19.35
C LEU A 54 9.90 9.25 -20.56
N LYS A 55 11.11 8.73 -20.51
CA LYS A 55 11.69 7.88 -21.54
C LYS A 55 12.58 6.80 -20.93
N ALA A 56 12.72 5.68 -21.64
CA ALA A 56 13.67 4.65 -21.28
C ALA A 56 15.11 5.17 -21.51
N GLY A 57 15.96 4.97 -20.52
CA GLY A 57 17.42 5.14 -20.63
C GLY A 57 18.10 3.90 -21.19
N THR A 58 19.39 4.00 -21.45
CA THR A 58 20.22 2.89 -21.95
C THR A 58 20.67 1.93 -20.84
N ASP A 59 20.49 2.32 -19.60
CA ASP A 59 20.85 1.62 -18.36
C ASP A 59 19.72 0.76 -17.77
N GLY A 60 18.56 0.74 -18.46
CA GLY A 60 17.36 0.03 -17.98
C GLY A 60 16.50 0.83 -17.01
N PHE A 61 16.84 2.11 -16.78
CA PHE A 61 16.03 3.02 -15.99
C PHE A 61 15.15 3.90 -16.90
N TYR A 62 14.05 4.36 -16.35
CA TYR A 62 13.19 5.37 -16.95
C TYR A 62 13.50 6.71 -16.30
N GLY A 63 13.72 7.74 -17.11
CA GLY A 63 14.08 9.08 -16.62
C GLY A 63 13.16 10.15 -17.19
N GLY A 64 12.86 11.17 -16.39
CA GLY A 64 12.04 12.31 -16.77
C GLY A 64 11.99 13.37 -15.67
N THR A 65 11.27 14.47 -15.94
CA THR A 65 11.10 15.59 -15.02
C THR A 65 9.65 15.68 -14.57
N LEU A 66 9.40 15.66 -13.25
CA LEU A 66 8.07 15.85 -12.71
C LEU A 66 7.67 17.34 -12.83
N PRO A 67 6.68 17.70 -13.66
CA PRO A 67 6.45 19.10 -14.03
C PRO A 67 5.60 19.88 -13.03
N ILE A 68 5.00 19.22 -12.04
CA ILE A 68 3.99 19.80 -11.15
C ILE A 68 4.36 19.65 -9.70
N VAL A 69 3.97 20.65 -8.90
CA VAL A 69 3.94 20.51 -7.44
C VAL A 69 2.85 19.51 -7.11
N MET A 70 3.26 18.39 -6.55
CA MET A 70 2.34 17.32 -6.15
C MET A 70 1.97 17.51 -4.69
N ARG A 71 0.68 17.35 -4.36
CA ARG A 71 0.27 17.36 -2.96
C ARG A 71 0.85 16.14 -2.24
N HIS A 72 1.21 16.31 -0.99
CA HIS A 72 1.53 15.20 -0.12
C HIS A 72 0.26 14.56 0.45
N ILE A 73 0.29 13.25 0.71
CA ILE A 73 -0.89 12.53 1.22
C ILE A 73 -1.28 12.98 2.64
N GLU A 74 -0.35 13.40 3.47
CA GLU A 74 -0.58 13.91 4.81
C GLU A 74 -1.02 15.39 4.83
N GLY A 75 -0.84 16.12 3.75
CA GLY A 75 -1.26 17.51 3.64
C GLY A 75 -0.20 18.43 3.02
N PRO A 76 -0.52 19.73 2.93
CA PRO A 76 0.32 20.71 2.21
C PRO A 76 1.64 21.04 2.90
N ASP A 77 1.73 20.79 4.21
CA ASP A 77 2.90 21.12 5.02
C ASP A 77 3.87 19.93 5.19
N SER A 78 3.59 18.81 4.50
CA SER A 78 4.36 17.58 4.58
C SER A 78 5.06 17.27 3.25
N GLY A 79 6.13 16.47 3.33
CA GLY A 79 6.93 16.00 2.20
C GLY A 79 7.95 17.00 1.69
N GLY A 80 8.94 16.48 0.96
CA GLY A 80 9.98 17.26 0.30
C GLY A 80 9.65 17.59 -1.15
N SER A 81 10.53 18.34 -1.79
CA SER A 81 10.45 18.61 -3.23
C SER A 81 10.80 17.39 -4.07
N PRO A 82 10.24 17.24 -5.27
CA PRO A 82 10.65 16.17 -6.17
C PRO A 82 12.11 16.32 -6.57
N PRO A 83 12.83 15.22 -6.84
CA PRO A 83 14.18 15.32 -7.39
C PRO A 83 14.16 16.04 -8.74
N PRO A 84 15.20 16.82 -9.08
CA PRO A 84 15.27 17.58 -10.32
C PRO A 84 15.11 16.71 -11.58
N THR A 85 15.55 15.48 -11.52
CA THR A 85 15.33 14.45 -12.52
C THR A 85 14.92 13.17 -11.81
N SER A 86 13.73 12.69 -12.10
CA SER A 86 13.25 11.40 -11.61
C SER A 86 13.88 10.28 -12.41
N SER A 87 14.37 9.24 -11.72
CA SER A 87 14.92 8.05 -12.37
C SER A 87 14.53 6.80 -11.56
N PHE A 88 13.88 5.84 -12.19
CA PHE A 88 13.43 4.62 -11.54
C PHE A 88 13.47 3.42 -12.49
N PRO A 89 13.74 2.20 -11.98
CA PRO A 89 13.87 1.01 -12.83
C PRO A 89 12.51 0.45 -13.28
N ASN A 90 11.47 0.60 -12.49
CA ASN A 90 10.12 0.09 -12.73
C ASN A 90 9.09 0.86 -11.92
N ALA A 91 7.81 0.62 -12.21
CA ALA A 91 6.70 1.05 -11.37
C ALA A 91 5.96 -0.17 -10.82
N ALA A 92 5.54 -0.09 -9.57
CA ALA A 92 4.66 -1.09 -8.98
C ALA A 92 3.21 -0.81 -9.39
N VAL A 93 2.49 -1.84 -9.81
CA VAL A 93 1.12 -1.76 -10.33
C VAL A 93 0.19 -2.60 -9.47
N LEU A 94 -0.96 -2.04 -9.11
CA LEU A 94 -1.97 -2.71 -8.30
C LEU A 94 -3.38 -2.35 -8.79
N ASP A 95 -4.18 -3.37 -9.07
CA ASP A 95 -5.60 -3.22 -9.36
C ASP A 95 -6.40 -3.07 -8.06
N ILE A 96 -7.30 -2.10 -8.03
CA ILE A 96 -8.19 -1.82 -6.89
C ILE A 96 -9.63 -1.62 -7.36
N LYS A 97 -10.56 -1.65 -6.42
CA LYS A 97 -11.95 -1.23 -6.62
C LYS A 97 -12.24 0.06 -5.86
N THR A 98 -13.02 0.93 -6.48
CA THR A 98 -13.52 2.15 -5.84
C THR A 98 -14.88 2.54 -6.41
N GLY A 99 -15.89 2.70 -5.54
CA GLY A 99 -17.27 2.92 -5.93
C GLY A 99 -17.82 1.83 -6.85
N GLY A 100 -17.38 0.57 -6.67
CA GLY A 100 -17.72 -0.57 -7.51
C GLY A 100 -17.07 -0.60 -8.89
N LYS A 101 -16.15 0.32 -9.18
CA LYS A 101 -15.42 0.41 -10.45
C LYS A 101 -13.99 -0.12 -10.27
N ASP A 102 -13.52 -0.83 -11.30
CA ASP A 102 -12.12 -1.21 -11.36
C ASP A 102 -11.25 0.00 -11.68
N ARG A 103 -10.13 0.12 -10.98
CA ARG A 103 -9.14 1.18 -11.11
C ARG A 103 -7.75 0.57 -11.10
N LEU A 104 -6.80 1.24 -11.75
CA LEU A 104 -5.39 0.89 -11.69
C LEU A 104 -4.67 1.93 -10.84
N THR A 105 -3.80 1.45 -9.94
CA THR A 105 -2.83 2.31 -9.26
C THR A 105 -1.43 1.97 -9.72
N MET A 106 -0.58 3.01 -9.84
CA MET A 106 0.85 2.86 -10.09
C MET A 106 1.62 3.63 -9.03
N LEU A 107 2.65 2.99 -8.47
CA LEU A 107 3.56 3.62 -7.51
C LEU A 107 4.95 3.75 -8.15
N PHE A 108 5.43 4.99 -8.19
CA PHE A 108 6.75 5.35 -8.69
C PHE A 108 7.60 5.83 -7.51
N ASP A 109 8.62 5.09 -7.13
CA ASP A 109 9.64 5.58 -6.19
C ASP A 109 10.66 6.39 -6.99
N LEU A 110 10.70 7.69 -6.77
CA LEU A 110 11.54 8.64 -7.52
C LEU A 110 12.87 8.93 -6.81
N GLY A 111 13.10 8.29 -5.66
CA GLY A 111 14.32 8.43 -4.86
C GLY A 111 14.28 9.59 -3.88
N ASP A 112 15.47 10.06 -3.49
CA ASP A 112 15.63 11.05 -2.43
C ASP A 112 15.14 12.44 -2.84
N SER A 113 14.48 13.14 -1.92
CA SER A 113 14.18 14.57 -2.06
C SER A 113 15.46 15.41 -1.85
N PRO A 114 15.65 16.48 -2.62
CA PRO A 114 16.86 17.32 -2.46
C PRO A 114 16.85 18.22 -1.21
N ASP A 115 15.69 18.43 -0.60
CA ASP A 115 15.49 19.39 0.50
C ASP A 115 14.88 18.77 1.76
N SER A 116 14.70 17.47 1.79
CA SER A 116 14.17 16.70 2.93
C SER A 116 14.95 15.40 3.14
N ALA A 117 14.90 14.87 4.34
CA ALA A 117 15.39 13.51 4.62
C ALA A 117 14.48 12.41 4.05
N GLU A 118 13.28 12.80 3.62
CA GLU A 118 12.29 11.92 3.01
C GLU A 118 12.63 11.68 1.53
N GLY A 119 12.12 10.57 0.99
CA GLY A 119 12.10 10.32 -0.44
C GLY A 119 10.97 11.07 -1.13
N PHE A 120 10.80 10.79 -2.41
CA PHE A 120 9.67 11.25 -3.19
C PHE A 120 9.07 10.08 -3.96
N ALA A 121 7.82 9.74 -3.68
CA ALA A 121 7.14 8.62 -4.31
C ALA A 121 5.72 8.99 -4.73
N VAL A 122 5.41 8.80 -6.00
CA VAL A 122 4.10 9.14 -6.55
C VAL A 122 3.22 7.91 -6.61
N LEU A 123 2.08 7.98 -5.92
CA LEU A 123 0.96 7.06 -6.11
C LEU A 123 -0.04 7.70 -7.07
N ALA A 124 -0.26 7.08 -8.22
CA ALA A 124 -1.15 7.56 -9.28
C ALA A 124 -2.35 6.64 -9.44
N LEU A 125 -3.53 7.20 -9.70
CA LEU A 125 -4.81 6.52 -9.89
C LEU A 125 -5.31 6.72 -11.33
N TYR A 126 -5.68 5.61 -11.98
CA TYR A 126 -6.14 5.64 -13.38
C TYR A 126 -7.52 5.01 -13.55
N ASP A 127 -8.32 5.59 -14.42
CA ASP A 127 -9.51 5.00 -15.02
C ASP A 127 -9.17 4.41 -16.38
N LEU A 128 -9.39 3.11 -16.53
CA LEU A 128 -9.16 2.37 -17.77
C LEU A 128 -10.47 1.91 -18.43
N SER A 129 -11.63 2.38 -17.98
CA SER A 129 -12.94 1.94 -18.52
C SER A 129 -13.20 2.40 -19.96
N GLY A 130 -12.41 3.35 -20.46
CA GLY A 130 -12.45 3.88 -21.83
C GLY A 130 -11.06 4.32 -22.24
N LYS A 131 -10.93 5.52 -22.86
CA LYS A 131 -9.61 6.10 -23.07
C LYS A 131 -8.97 6.32 -21.68
N PRO A 132 -7.78 5.77 -21.40
CA PRO A 132 -7.12 5.91 -20.12
C PRO A 132 -7.01 7.36 -19.64
N LYS A 133 -7.26 7.59 -18.36
CA LYS A 133 -7.22 8.90 -17.71
C LYS A 133 -6.53 8.80 -16.37
N LEU A 134 -5.64 9.75 -16.09
CA LEU A 134 -5.17 10.01 -14.73
C LEU A 134 -6.30 10.70 -13.96
N LEU A 135 -6.69 10.13 -12.82
CA LEU A 135 -7.73 10.66 -11.95
C LEU A 135 -7.12 11.48 -10.81
N ASP A 136 -6.08 10.93 -10.18
CA ASP A 136 -5.36 11.60 -9.08
C ASP A 136 -3.89 11.13 -9.04
N ALA A 137 -3.04 11.95 -8.44
CA ALA A 137 -1.67 11.60 -8.13
C ALA A 137 -1.21 12.35 -6.87
N VAL A 138 -0.47 11.64 -5.99
CA VAL A 138 -0.04 12.19 -4.69
C VAL A 138 1.33 11.67 -4.32
N ASN A 139 2.15 12.50 -3.65
CA ASN A 139 3.35 12.03 -2.98
C ASN A 139 2.95 11.26 -1.71
N VAL A 140 3.42 10.01 -1.59
CA VAL A 140 3.14 9.14 -0.43
C VAL A 140 4.40 8.83 0.38
N ALA A 141 5.55 9.37 0.01
CA ALA A 141 6.79 9.13 0.72
C ALA A 141 6.82 9.92 2.04
N VAL A 142 7.09 9.21 3.13
CA VAL A 142 7.35 9.77 4.47
C VAL A 142 8.73 9.37 4.96
N ASP A 143 9.49 8.65 4.13
CA ASP A 143 10.87 8.22 4.31
C ASP A 143 11.48 7.84 2.95
N ARG A 144 12.72 7.33 2.90
CA ARG A 144 13.56 7.23 1.71
C ARG A 144 13.03 6.34 0.61
N SER A 145 12.57 5.12 0.92
CA SER A 145 12.13 4.14 -0.09
C SER A 145 10.68 3.78 0.12
N SER A 146 9.88 3.89 -0.93
CA SER A 146 8.42 3.71 -0.86
C SER A 146 7.94 2.58 -1.77
N TYR A 147 7.07 1.72 -1.25
CA TYR A 147 6.49 0.59 -1.97
C TYR A 147 5.13 0.15 -1.39
N PHE A 148 4.38 -0.69 -2.12
CA PHE A 148 3.18 -1.31 -1.59
C PHE A 148 3.54 -2.33 -0.50
N ARG A 149 2.88 -2.25 0.65
CA ARG A 149 3.07 -3.17 1.77
C ARG A 149 2.08 -4.33 1.69
N GLU A 150 2.52 -5.54 2.04
CA GLU A 150 1.59 -6.67 2.23
C GLU A 150 0.86 -6.60 3.59
N PRO A 151 -0.47 -6.75 3.61
CA PRO A 151 -1.36 -6.78 2.45
C PRO A 151 -1.38 -5.41 1.74
N ASN A 152 -1.20 -5.43 0.41
CA ASN A 152 -1.17 -4.20 -0.39
C ASN A 152 -2.55 -3.56 -0.58
N ARG A 153 -3.60 -4.33 -0.33
CA ARG A 153 -5.00 -3.96 -0.50
C ARG A 153 -5.86 -4.57 0.59
N LEU A 154 -6.79 -3.78 1.12
CA LEU A 154 -7.81 -4.20 2.09
C LEU A 154 -9.19 -3.95 1.49
N SER A 155 -10.02 -4.98 1.42
CA SER A 155 -11.41 -4.77 1.01
C SER A 155 -12.18 -4.01 2.10
N LEU A 156 -12.80 -2.90 1.72
CA LEU A 156 -13.63 -2.07 2.59
C LEU A 156 -15.13 -2.39 2.46
N GLY A 157 -15.48 -3.45 1.70
CA GLY A 157 -16.84 -3.89 1.43
C GLY A 157 -17.11 -4.08 -0.05
N ALA A 158 -18.38 -4.01 -0.47
CA ALA A 158 -18.85 -4.50 -1.76
C ALA A 158 -18.25 -3.81 -3.03
N GLY A 159 -17.38 -2.86 -2.90
CA GLY A 159 -16.86 -2.20 -4.11
C GLY A 159 -15.77 -1.18 -3.83
N ASP A 160 -15.20 -1.19 -2.64
CA ASP A 160 -14.13 -0.25 -2.26
C ASP A 160 -12.96 -1.00 -1.63
N ASP A 161 -11.76 -0.58 -1.98
CA ASP A 161 -10.51 -1.05 -1.40
C ASP A 161 -9.77 0.12 -0.74
N ALA A 162 -9.03 -0.18 0.32
CA ALA A 162 -7.94 0.67 0.78
C ALA A 162 -6.62 0.11 0.24
N VAL A 163 -5.70 1.00 -0.08
CA VAL A 163 -4.33 0.70 -0.49
C VAL A 163 -3.41 0.88 0.71
N VAL A 164 -2.43 0.02 0.86
CA VAL A 164 -1.41 0.12 1.90
C VAL A 164 -0.06 0.34 1.25
N THR A 165 0.55 1.49 1.52
CA THR A 165 1.93 1.78 1.13
C THR A 165 2.80 1.89 2.37
N MET A 166 4.10 1.73 2.21
CA MET A 166 5.06 1.97 3.28
C MET A 166 6.28 2.69 2.73
N SER A 167 6.87 3.53 3.58
CA SER A 167 8.16 4.14 3.34
C SER A 167 9.13 3.72 4.43
N THR A 168 10.39 3.47 4.08
CA THR A 168 11.37 2.92 5.01
C THR A 168 12.75 3.50 4.83
N HIS A 169 13.49 3.59 5.92
CA HIS A 169 14.94 3.57 5.86
C HIS A 169 15.51 2.71 6.99
N PHE A 170 16.73 2.26 6.79
CA PHE A 170 17.47 1.46 7.76
C PHE A 170 18.83 2.09 7.99
N ASN A 171 19.23 2.19 9.25
CA ASN A 171 20.62 2.36 9.65
C ASN A 171 21.15 1.01 10.18
N SER A 172 22.37 0.96 10.68
CA SER A 172 23.02 -0.31 11.07
C SER A 172 22.21 -1.16 12.06
N ASN A 173 21.42 -0.55 12.94
CA ASN A 173 20.73 -1.23 14.04
C ASN A 173 19.24 -0.95 14.11
N GLN A 174 18.73 -0.03 13.31
CA GLN A 174 17.37 0.49 13.44
C GLN A 174 16.67 0.53 12.09
N GLY A 175 15.40 0.18 12.08
CA GLY A 175 14.53 0.26 10.93
C GLY A 175 13.33 1.17 11.22
N TYR A 176 13.13 2.15 10.38
CA TYR A 176 12.01 3.09 10.44
C TYR A 176 11.02 2.75 9.36
N VAL A 177 9.74 2.68 9.72
CA VAL A 177 8.67 2.32 8.80
C VAL A 177 7.47 3.23 9.01
N GLY A 178 7.19 4.06 8.02
CA GLY A 178 5.92 4.77 7.89
C GLY A 178 4.97 3.98 7.00
N THR A 179 3.82 3.55 7.51
CA THR A 179 2.79 2.83 6.75
C THR A 179 1.57 3.71 6.56
N ALA A 180 1.27 4.06 5.30
CA ALA A 180 0.08 4.82 4.94
C ALA A 180 -1.08 3.86 4.63
N LEU A 181 -2.20 4.06 5.31
CA LEU A 181 -3.48 3.44 4.99
C LEU A 181 -4.31 4.45 4.20
N ILE A 182 -4.57 4.16 2.91
CA ILE A 182 -5.11 5.11 1.95
C ILE A 182 -6.39 4.54 1.35
N MET A 183 -7.47 5.31 1.32
CA MET A 183 -8.67 4.99 0.55
C MET A 183 -8.75 5.86 -0.71
N VAL A 184 -9.58 5.44 -1.65
CA VAL A 184 -9.97 6.29 -2.79
C VAL A 184 -11.44 6.66 -2.64
N ARG A 185 -11.73 7.95 -2.74
CA ARG A 185 -13.08 8.47 -2.74
C ARG A 185 -13.21 9.63 -3.72
N ASP A 186 -14.29 9.67 -4.47
CA ASP A 186 -14.54 10.69 -5.48
C ASP A 186 -13.34 10.82 -6.45
N ASP A 187 -12.78 9.66 -6.86
CA ASP A 187 -11.60 9.52 -7.71
C ASP A 187 -10.33 10.24 -7.15
N ARG A 188 -10.21 10.39 -5.81
CA ARG A 188 -9.07 10.99 -5.11
C ARG A 188 -8.57 10.13 -3.97
N PHE A 189 -7.25 10.09 -3.80
CA PHE A 189 -6.63 9.46 -2.63
C PHE A 189 -6.86 10.29 -1.36
N GLN A 190 -7.24 9.61 -0.29
CA GLN A 190 -7.46 10.18 1.04
C GLN A 190 -6.74 9.32 2.07
N LEU A 191 -5.91 9.93 2.88
CA LEU A 191 -5.27 9.25 3.99
C LEU A 191 -6.31 8.88 5.05
N ILE A 192 -6.31 7.61 5.47
CA ILE A 192 -7.04 7.16 6.65
C ILE A 192 -6.19 7.39 7.88
N ASP A 193 -4.95 6.89 7.86
CA ASP A 193 -3.94 7.17 8.89
C ASP A 193 -2.52 6.90 8.39
N MET A 194 -1.52 7.50 9.04
CA MET A 194 -0.12 7.20 8.93
C MET A 194 0.34 6.52 10.22
N ILE A 195 0.92 5.33 10.10
CA ILE A 195 1.30 4.49 11.24
C ILE A 195 2.81 4.31 11.22
N TYR A 196 3.46 4.80 12.26
CA TYR A 196 4.92 4.71 12.40
C TYR A 196 5.28 3.55 13.30
N THR A 197 6.11 2.65 12.78
CA THR A 197 6.70 1.52 13.51
C THR A 197 8.22 1.58 13.47
N PHE A 198 8.84 0.90 14.42
CA PHE A 198 10.27 0.97 14.66
C PHE A 198 10.82 -0.38 15.05
N ASP A 199 11.85 -0.83 14.36
CA ASP A 199 12.60 -2.04 14.68
C ASP A 199 14.00 -1.67 15.17
N GLU A 200 14.48 -2.40 16.19
CA GLU A 200 15.80 -2.20 16.76
C GLU A 200 16.51 -3.53 16.98
N ASN A 201 17.76 -3.60 16.58
CA ASN A 201 18.61 -4.78 16.74
C ASN A 201 19.89 -4.41 17.50
N ALA A 202 19.79 -4.45 18.83
CA ALA A 202 20.93 -4.27 19.73
C ALA A 202 21.55 -5.64 20.08
N CYS A 203 22.77 -5.65 20.60
CA CYS A 203 23.42 -6.88 21.06
C CYS A 203 22.59 -7.59 22.15
N ALA A 204 22.09 -6.84 23.13
CA ALA A 204 21.34 -7.39 24.27
C ALA A 204 19.87 -7.77 23.94
N TYR A 205 19.31 -7.31 22.82
CA TYR A 205 17.93 -7.60 22.43
C TYR A 205 17.67 -7.27 20.96
N ARG A 206 16.60 -7.88 20.44
CA ARG A 206 15.95 -7.47 19.19
C ARG A 206 14.50 -7.10 19.49
N ARG A 207 14.10 -5.89 19.11
CA ARG A 207 12.70 -5.43 19.17
C ARG A 207 12.14 -5.27 17.77
N THR A 208 10.90 -5.72 17.57
CA THR A 208 10.18 -5.60 16.31
C THR A 208 8.76 -5.11 16.54
N GLN A 209 8.26 -4.28 15.65
CA GLN A 209 6.88 -3.78 15.65
C GLN A 209 6.18 -4.19 14.34
N ASN A 210 5.42 -5.28 14.41
CA ASN A 210 4.78 -5.88 13.25
C ASN A 210 3.32 -5.45 13.13
N LEU A 211 2.93 -4.93 11.94
CA LEU A 211 1.58 -4.53 11.62
C LEU A 211 0.74 -5.68 11.06
N ALA A 212 -0.49 -5.80 11.55
CA ALA A 212 -1.53 -6.65 10.99
C ALA A 212 -2.82 -5.85 10.77
N PHE A 213 -3.55 -6.19 9.70
CA PHE A 213 -4.79 -5.53 9.30
C PHE A 213 -5.94 -6.53 9.26
N GLN A 214 -7.10 -6.12 9.74
CA GLN A 214 -8.34 -6.87 9.67
C GLN A 214 -9.48 -5.93 9.28
N THR A 215 -10.29 -6.32 8.30
CA THR A 215 -11.53 -5.62 7.97
C THR A 215 -12.73 -6.40 8.49
N SER A 216 -13.74 -5.70 8.97
CA SER A 216 -14.97 -6.31 9.49
C SER A 216 -16.20 -5.54 9.01
N GLY A 217 -17.20 -6.25 8.56
CA GLY A 217 -18.44 -5.69 8.05
C GLY A 217 -18.81 -6.27 6.70
N ASP A 218 -19.22 -7.54 6.69
CA ASP A 218 -19.64 -8.24 5.49
C ASP A 218 -20.69 -7.43 4.71
N ASN A 219 -20.38 -7.13 3.44
CA ASN A 219 -21.24 -6.43 2.48
C ASN A 219 -21.70 -5.00 2.88
N GLN A 220 -21.13 -4.38 3.90
CA GLN A 220 -21.35 -2.97 4.19
C GLN A 220 -20.36 -2.11 3.43
N PRO A 221 -20.75 -1.00 2.82
CA PRO A 221 -19.78 -0.03 2.34
C PRO A 221 -18.98 0.52 3.54
N TYR A 222 -17.67 0.66 3.36
CA TYR A 222 -16.78 1.20 4.39
C TYR A 222 -16.72 0.35 5.68
N ALA A 223 -16.32 -0.91 5.52
CA ALA A 223 -16.04 -1.83 6.62
C ALA A 223 -15.08 -1.21 7.65
N ALA A 224 -15.29 -1.52 8.94
CA ALA A 224 -14.33 -1.10 9.95
C ALA A 224 -12.98 -1.78 9.73
N ILE A 225 -11.90 -1.03 9.94
CA ILE A 225 -10.52 -1.51 9.81
C ILE A 225 -9.92 -1.57 11.21
N LYS A 226 -9.51 -2.76 11.64
CA LYS A 226 -8.68 -2.91 12.84
C LYS A 226 -7.24 -3.08 12.40
N VAL A 227 -6.38 -2.21 12.91
CA VAL A 227 -4.92 -2.33 12.76
C VAL A 227 -4.32 -2.69 14.10
N THR A 228 -3.42 -3.64 14.11
CA THR A 228 -2.72 -4.10 15.31
C THR A 228 -1.22 -4.02 15.06
N VAL A 229 -0.50 -3.40 15.97
CA VAL A 229 0.96 -3.47 16.08
C VAL A 229 1.29 -4.46 17.18
N THR A 230 1.97 -5.55 16.85
CA THR A 230 2.57 -6.44 17.84
C THR A 230 3.98 -5.96 18.12
N ASP A 231 4.19 -5.38 19.29
CA ASP A 231 5.50 -4.92 19.78
C ASP A 231 6.13 -6.03 20.58
N ALA A 232 7.20 -6.62 20.05
CA ALA A 232 7.86 -7.77 20.64
C ALA A 232 9.35 -7.53 20.86
N THR A 233 9.85 -7.92 22.03
CA THR A 233 11.28 -7.93 22.37
C THR A 233 11.72 -9.38 22.57
N VAL A 234 12.81 -9.76 21.92
CA VAL A 234 13.49 -11.05 22.08
C VAL A 234 14.88 -10.77 22.68
N PRO A 235 15.30 -11.54 23.71
CA PRO A 235 16.64 -11.42 24.25
C PRO A 235 17.72 -11.66 23.20
N GLY A 236 18.79 -10.86 23.26
CA GLY A 236 19.96 -11.03 22.42
C GLY A 236 20.96 -12.08 22.95
N GLU A 237 22.20 -11.98 22.51
CA GLU A 237 23.28 -12.89 22.89
C GLU A 237 23.72 -12.69 24.35
N GLU A 238 24.28 -13.76 24.97
CA GLU A 238 24.66 -13.77 26.40
C GLU A 238 25.89 -12.91 26.70
N ASP A 239 26.75 -12.68 25.72
CA ASP A 239 28.07 -12.04 25.92
C ASP A 239 28.08 -10.54 25.58
N CYS A 240 26.94 -9.85 25.62
CA CYS A 240 26.82 -8.46 25.20
C CYS A 240 27.40 -7.42 26.21
N GLY A 241 27.79 -7.82 27.41
CA GLY A 241 28.27 -6.89 28.45
C GLY A 241 27.18 -5.99 29.08
N ASP A 242 26.00 -5.91 28.45
CA ASP A 242 24.82 -5.20 28.96
C ASP A 242 23.82 -6.17 29.59
N ALA A 243 22.96 -5.66 30.48
CA ALA A 243 21.89 -6.48 31.05
C ALA A 243 20.97 -6.99 29.95
N ARG A 244 20.82 -8.32 29.84
CA ARG A 244 19.98 -8.97 28.87
C ARG A 244 18.50 -8.56 29.08
N SER A 245 17.85 -8.08 28.03
CA SER A 245 16.42 -7.77 28.09
C SER A 245 15.57 -9.02 28.27
N GLU A 246 14.48 -8.89 29.02
CA GLU A 246 13.49 -9.97 29.10
C GLU A 246 12.65 -10.04 27.83
N ALA A 247 12.21 -11.26 27.48
CA ALA A 247 11.27 -11.44 26.38
C ALA A 247 9.92 -10.81 26.72
N SER A 248 9.38 -10.04 25.81
CA SER A 248 8.05 -9.44 25.95
C SER A 248 7.32 -9.38 24.61
N SER A 249 6.00 -9.40 24.67
CA SER A 249 5.16 -9.16 23.49
C SER A 249 3.83 -8.58 23.94
N HIS A 250 3.37 -7.54 23.28
CA HIS A 250 2.06 -6.95 23.52
C HIS A 250 1.47 -6.36 22.24
N ASP A 251 0.14 -6.39 22.15
CA ASP A 251 -0.61 -5.86 21.02
C ASP A 251 -1.15 -4.47 21.32
N ILE A 252 -0.91 -3.54 20.40
CA ILE A 252 -1.45 -2.20 20.39
C ILE A 252 -2.41 -2.10 19.19
N SER A 253 -3.71 -1.85 19.44
CA SER A 253 -4.71 -1.87 18.37
C SER A 253 -5.49 -0.57 18.28
N VAL A 254 -5.76 -0.14 17.03
CA VAL A 254 -6.65 0.96 16.70
C VAL A 254 -7.72 0.45 15.72
N THR A 255 -8.97 0.81 15.94
CA THR A 255 -10.07 0.52 15.01
C THR A 255 -10.53 1.82 14.35
N TYR A 256 -10.49 1.84 13.03
CA TYR A 256 -11.01 2.94 12.21
C TYR A 256 -12.44 2.61 11.80
N ARG A 257 -13.36 3.56 11.97
CA ARG A 257 -14.76 3.42 11.57
C ARG A 257 -15.16 4.56 10.66
N TRP A 258 -15.95 4.24 9.66
CA TRP A 258 -16.51 5.26 8.78
C TRP A 258 -17.51 6.14 9.53
N ASP A 259 -17.25 7.42 9.54
CA ASP A 259 -18.19 8.43 10.03
C ASP A 259 -18.91 9.07 8.84
N LYS A 260 -20.25 8.87 8.78
CA LYS A 260 -21.09 9.37 7.70
C LYS A 260 -21.26 10.89 7.72
N VAL A 261 -21.11 11.53 8.88
CA VAL A 261 -21.29 12.97 9.03
C VAL A 261 -20.11 13.73 8.43
N VAL A 262 -18.90 13.33 8.80
CA VAL A 262 -17.68 13.94 8.27
C VAL A 262 -17.15 13.23 7.00
N SER A 263 -17.81 12.15 6.61
CA SER A 263 -17.50 11.38 5.40
C SER A 263 -16.03 10.96 5.30
N ARG A 264 -15.49 10.41 6.39
CA ARG A 264 -14.13 9.87 6.49
C ARG A 264 -14.04 8.78 7.56
N TYR A 265 -12.96 8.02 7.54
CA TYR A 265 -12.62 7.14 8.65
C TYR A 265 -12.17 7.96 9.87
N VAL A 266 -12.65 7.54 11.04
CA VAL A 266 -12.27 8.13 12.33
C VAL A 266 -11.67 7.02 13.18
N LYS A 267 -10.52 7.30 13.78
CA LYS A 267 -9.82 6.38 14.68
C LYS A 267 -10.48 6.34 16.06
N GLY A 268 -10.50 5.14 16.63
CA GLY A 268 -11.13 4.90 17.95
C GLY A 268 -10.26 5.26 19.14
N SER A 269 -8.96 5.50 18.94
CA SER A 269 -8.01 5.90 19.99
C SER A 269 -6.75 6.54 19.40
N ASP A 270 -5.93 7.14 20.27
CA ASP A 270 -4.61 7.74 19.98
C ASP A 270 -3.44 6.78 20.29
N ALA A 271 -3.70 5.47 20.27
CA ALA A 271 -2.70 4.48 20.70
C ALA A 271 -1.45 4.48 19.78
N PHE A 272 -1.60 4.75 18.49
CA PHE A 272 -0.47 4.81 17.57
C PHE A 272 0.33 6.11 17.69
N GLU A 273 -0.30 7.22 18.02
CA GLU A 273 0.42 8.46 18.35
C GLU A 273 1.27 8.30 19.61
N ARG A 274 0.72 7.60 20.64
CA ARG A 274 1.51 7.29 21.84
C ARG A 274 2.69 6.37 21.53
N LEU A 275 2.46 5.33 20.71
CA LEU A 275 3.54 4.44 20.26
C LEU A 275 4.63 5.22 19.50
N SER A 276 4.24 6.09 18.57
CA SER A 276 5.17 6.94 17.81
C SER A 276 5.98 7.85 18.75
N ALA A 277 5.31 8.47 19.73
CA ALA A 277 5.99 9.31 20.72
C ALA A 277 6.93 8.52 21.65
N GLU A 278 6.64 7.25 21.92
CA GLU A 278 7.55 6.36 22.65
C GLU A 278 8.75 5.96 21.80
N ASN A 279 8.51 5.62 20.54
CA ASN A 279 9.57 5.31 19.58
C ASN A 279 10.52 6.50 19.42
N ALA A 280 10.01 7.73 19.29
CA ALA A 280 10.81 8.95 19.15
C ALA A 280 11.78 9.24 20.31
N LYS A 281 11.62 8.62 21.47
CA LYS A 281 12.53 8.74 22.61
C LYS A 281 13.76 7.83 22.48
N ARG A 282 13.82 7.01 21.44
CA ARG A 282 14.90 6.02 21.21
C ARG A 282 15.95 6.50 20.21
N PHE A 283 15.80 7.74 19.70
CA PHE A 283 16.72 8.40 18.76
C PHE A 283 17.62 9.41 19.44
#